data_bfa8376fe95e92be90ecbb7bfc3e260c
#
_entry.id   bfa8376fe95e92be90ecbb7bfc3e260c
#
_cell.length_a   1.000
_cell.length_b   1.000
_cell.length_c   1.000
_cell.angle_alpha   90.00
_cell.angle_beta   90.00
_cell.angle_gamma   90.00
#
_symmetry.space_group_name_H-M   'P 1'
#
loop_
_entity.id
_entity.type
_entity.pdbx_description
1 polymer ?
#
loop_
_entity_poly.entity_id
_entity_poly.type
_entity_poly.pdbx_seq_one_letter_code
_entity_poly.pdbx_strand_id
1 'polypeptide(L)'
;MCIRDRYRHFGVTWLNKYKGYLTDEELEALPRVTTETGSTISDAVTEEMQGLLYMSLYLAQFAQGFDYTAMYLLTDRRDESGNQSFGFYDKFYNPRQSAHYLHNLTTILKDDKDIDEPGELTYSITGRTITVHDLLLQKNNGTFELVIWGEKYEGGSDRITVGFDQTYDEVWVYNPTKGTTPEMVLNNVNSIELDISNHPYIIEIGEHPESSVEDMKNDDFQIRAFPNPVIRNLTIYSDTEIGKVSLFDMMGNCVYTGRVYDKVYTVDMDNLPAGAYILSVLDESGNCIKKQKVIKS
;
A
#
# COMPACT_ATOMS: atom_id res chain seq x y z
N MET A 1 22.96 3.37 2.15
CA MET A 1 22.99 4.67 1.45
C MET A 1 21.57 5.21 1.45
N CYS A 2 21.35 6.37 2.05
CA CYS A 2 20.01 6.95 2.22
C CYS A 2 19.39 7.30 0.86
N ILE A 3 18.19 6.78 0.58
CA ILE A 3 17.46 7.06 -0.67
C ILE A 3 17.21 8.57 -0.81
N ARG A 4 16.90 9.25 0.31
CA ARG A 4 16.72 10.70 0.36
C ARG A 4 17.92 11.47 -0.20
N ASP A 5 19.15 11.08 0.16
CA ASP A 5 20.35 11.81 -0.26
C ASP A 5 20.65 11.58 -1.74
N ARG A 6 20.34 10.39 -2.26
CA ARG A 6 20.51 10.08 -3.68
C ARG A 6 19.60 10.94 -4.56
N TYR A 7 18.32 11.08 -4.19
CA TYR A 7 17.35 11.86 -4.97
C TYR A 7 17.45 13.36 -4.71
N ARG A 8 17.75 13.78 -3.48
CA ARG A 8 17.99 15.18 -3.15
C ARG A 8 19.19 15.73 -3.95
N HIS A 9 20.26 14.95 -4.09
CA HIS A 9 21.40 15.34 -4.93
C HIS A 9 21.03 15.46 -6.42
N PHE A 10 20.21 14.58 -6.94
CA PHE A 10 19.80 14.63 -8.35
C PHE A 10 19.01 15.91 -8.66
N GLY A 11 17.97 16.20 -7.91
CA GLY A 11 17.14 17.40 -8.09
C GLY A 11 17.94 18.69 -7.88
N VAL A 12 18.68 18.78 -6.79
CA VAL A 12 19.48 19.97 -6.45
C VAL A 12 20.62 20.18 -7.45
N THR A 13 21.24 19.12 -7.97
CA THR A 13 22.33 19.24 -8.95
C THR A 13 21.83 19.83 -10.28
N TRP A 14 20.64 19.42 -10.73
CA TRP A 14 20.05 19.96 -11.95
C TRP A 14 19.60 21.41 -11.78
N LEU A 15 18.92 21.74 -10.68
CA LEU A 15 18.51 23.10 -10.37
C LEU A 15 19.74 24.02 -10.28
N ASN A 16 20.79 23.62 -9.59
CA ASN A 16 22.03 24.40 -9.48
C ASN A 16 22.74 24.57 -10.84
N LYS A 17 22.60 23.62 -11.76
CA LYS A 17 23.20 23.73 -13.10
C LYS A 17 22.58 24.84 -13.96
N TYR A 18 21.30 25.14 -13.72
CA TYR A 18 20.57 26.20 -14.42
C TYR A 18 20.48 27.50 -13.61
N LYS A 19 21.03 27.51 -12.39
CA LYS A 19 21.12 28.71 -11.55
C LYS A 19 21.96 29.76 -12.28
N GLY A 20 21.36 30.95 -12.47
CA GLY A 20 21.95 32.03 -13.25
C GLY A 20 21.47 32.15 -14.70
N TYR A 21 20.71 31.14 -15.20
CA TYR A 21 19.98 31.24 -16.48
C TYR A 21 18.49 31.50 -16.25
N LEU A 22 17.97 31.06 -15.11
CA LEU A 22 16.59 31.22 -14.64
C LEU A 22 16.60 31.86 -13.26
N THR A 23 15.55 32.57 -12.91
CA THR A 23 15.33 33.04 -11.52
C THR A 23 15.00 31.86 -10.61
N ASP A 24 15.10 32.07 -9.30
CA ASP A 24 14.74 31.02 -8.33
C ASP A 24 13.24 30.67 -8.45
N GLU A 25 12.35 31.66 -8.71
CA GLU A 25 10.92 31.43 -8.94
C GLU A 25 10.65 30.61 -10.21
N GLU A 26 11.37 30.92 -11.32
CA GLU A 26 11.27 30.13 -12.56
C GLU A 26 11.75 28.69 -12.36
N LEU A 27 12.81 28.48 -11.55
CA LEU A 27 13.32 27.15 -11.24
C LEU A 27 12.36 26.36 -10.35
N GLU A 28 11.72 27.02 -9.40
CA GLU A 28 10.72 26.39 -8.51
C GLU A 28 9.44 26.03 -9.26
N ALA A 29 9.07 26.82 -10.27
CA ALA A 29 7.91 26.56 -11.12
C ALA A 29 8.12 25.44 -12.15
N LEU A 30 9.35 24.94 -12.34
CA LEU A 30 9.60 23.82 -13.24
C LEU A 30 9.05 22.51 -12.67
N PRO A 31 8.31 21.73 -13.48
CA PRO A 31 7.82 20.42 -13.03
C PRO A 31 8.99 19.49 -12.73
N ARG A 32 8.93 18.82 -11.59
CA ARG A 32 9.88 17.79 -11.17
C ARG A 32 9.32 16.43 -11.51
N VAL A 33 9.91 15.76 -12.47
CA VAL A 33 9.42 14.50 -12.99
C VAL A 33 10.53 13.46 -12.97
N THR A 34 10.23 12.29 -12.40
CA THR A 34 11.04 11.09 -12.57
C THR A 34 10.40 10.23 -13.66
N THR A 35 11.08 10.06 -14.77
CA THR A 35 10.60 9.30 -15.93
C THR A 35 10.83 7.80 -15.79
N GLU A 36 11.87 7.41 -15.04
CA GLU A 36 12.19 6.02 -14.74
C GLU A 36 12.88 5.93 -13.38
N THR A 37 12.34 5.14 -12.47
CA THR A 37 12.97 4.81 -11.19
C THR A 37 12.51 3.45 -10.73
N GLY A 38 13.35 2.73 -9.99
CA GLY A 38 13.01 1.42 -9.48
C GLY A 38 14.24 0.65 -9.00
N SER A 39 14.02 -0.57 -8.59
CA SER A 39 15.06 -1.51 -8.14
C SER A 39 14.78 -2.89 -8.68
N THR A 40 15.82 -3.55 -9.22
CA THR A 40 15.71 -4.94 -9.66
C THR A 40 15.86 -5.90 -8.49
N ILE A 41 15.13 -7.01 -8.53
CA ILE A 41 15.36 -8.13 -7.63
C ILE A 41 16.70 -8.78 -7.99
N SER A 42 17.50 -9.07 -6.97
CA SER A 42 18.87 -9.61 -7.10
C SER A 42 19.23 -10.37 -5.82
N ASP A 43 20.45 -10.88 -5.73
CA ASP A 43 20.96 -11.50 -4.50
C ASP A 43 20.98 -10.54 -3.30
N ALA A 44 21.07 -9.23 -3.57
CA ALA A 44 21.07 -8.17 -2.54
C ALA A 44 19.71 -7.53 -2.30
N VAL A 45 18.74 -7.70 -3.19
CA VAL A 45 17.40 -7.08 -3.12
C VAL A 45 16.36 -8.17 -3.31
N THR A 46 15.76 -8.61 -2.22
CA THR A 46 14.65 -9.56 -2.26
C THR A 46 13.39 -8.90 -2.84
N GLU A 47 12.39 -9.70 -3.19
CA GLU A 47 11.09 -9.20 -3.66
C GLU A 47 10.41 -8.33 -2.59
N GLU A 48 10.48 -8.72 -1.32
CA GLU A 48 9.98 -7.93 -0.20
C GLU A 48 10.71 -6.58 -0.12
N MET A 49 12.05 -6.61 -0.16
CA MET A 49 12.85 -5.38 -0.12
C MET A 49 12.54 -4.46 -1.30
N GLN A 50 12.31 -5.00 -2.50
CA GLN A 50 11.86 -4.19 -3.64
C GLN A 50 10.56 -3.45 -3.33
N GLY A 51 9.58 -4.12 -2.74
CA GLY A 51 8.31 -3.51 -2.35
C GLY A 51 8.48 -2.37 -1.33
N LEU A 52 9.31 -2.59 -0.31
CA LEU A 52 9.64 -1.59 0.71
C LEU A 52 10.37 -0.38 0.10
N LEU A 53 11.33 -0.62 -0.77
CA LEU A 53 12.06 0.43 -1.50
C LEU A 53 11.12 1.27 -2.37
N TYR A 54 10.13 0.65 -3.03
CA TYR A 54 9.18 1.36 -3.90
C TYR A 54 8.27 2.28 -3.11
N MET A 55 7.75 1.85 -1.95
CA MET A 55 6.97 2.73 -1.07
C MET A 55 7.80 3.93 -0.59
N SER A 56 8.99 3.67 -0.05
CA SER A 56 9.87 4.72 0.48
C SER A 56 10.30 5.72 -0.61
N LEU A 57 10.57 5.23 -1.81
CA LEU A 57 10.94 6.05 -2.95
C LEU A 57 9.78 6.96 -3.37
N TYR A 58 8.57 6.43 -3.44
CA TYR A 58 7.39 7.19 -3.80
C TYR A 58 7.12 8.30 -2.77
N LEU A 59 7.13 7.95 -1.48
CA LEU A 59 6.97 8.90 -0.38
C LEU A 59 8.06 9.97 -0.37
N ALA A 60 9.32 9.57 -0.56
CA ALA A 60 10.45 10.52 -0.56
C ALA A 60 10.39 11.50 -1.73
N GLN A 61 10.00 11.07 -2.92
CA GLN A 61 9.84 11.97 -4.07
C GLN A 61 8.66 12.91 -3.86
N PHE A 62 7.51 12.39 -3.41
CA PHE A 62 6.35 13.21 -3.12
C PHE A 62 6.67 14.27 -2.05
N ALA A 63 7.31 13.88 -0.94
CA ALA A 63 7.73 14.82 0.12
C ALA A 63 8.73 15.88 -0.35
N GLN A 64 9.40 15.67 -1.48
CA GLN A 64 10.32 16.64 -2.09
C GLN A 64 9.68 17.47 -3.20
N GLY A 65 8.37 17.38 -3.38
CA GLY A 65 7.62 18.14 -4.37
C GLY A 65 7.84 17.67 -5.80
N PHE A 66 8.00 16.36 -6.02
CA PHE A 66 7.94 15.80 -7.36
C PHE A 66 6.49 15.74 -7.82
N ASP A 67 6.20 16.33 -8.97
CA ASP A 67 4.87 16.35 -9.58
C ASP A 67 4.48 14.99 -10.14
N TYR A 68 5.48 14.22 -10.59
CA TYR A 68 5.26 12.92 -11.20
C TYR A 68 6.42 11.96 -10.97
N THR A 69 6.09 10.75 -10.52
CA THR A 69 7.05 9.65 -10.33
C THR A 69 6.63 8.44 -11.15
N ALA A 70 7.40 8.13 -12.20
CA ALA A 70 7.20 6.93 -12.99
C ALA A 70 8.10 5.80 -12.47
N MET A 71 7.46 4.74 -11.97
CA MET A 71 8.18 3.54 -11.54
C MET A 71 8.46 2.64 -12.75
N TYR A 72 9.70 2.23 -12.90
CA TYR A 72 10.10 1.24 -13.87
C TYR A 72 10.10 -0.14 -13.22
N LEU A 73 9.21 -1.08 -13.60
CA LEU A 73 8.15 -0.99 -14.62
C LEU A 73 6.92 -1.83 -14.18
N LEU A 74 5.86 -1.82 -14.99
CA LEU A 74 4.63 -2.55 -14.64
C LEU A 74 4.86 -4.08 -14.61
N THR A 75 5.50 -4.65 -15.64
CA THR A 75 5.77 -6.10 -15.71
C THR A 75 7.16 -6.35 -16.25
N ASP A 76 7.80 -7.42 -15.77
CA ASP A 76 9.14 -7.81 -16.23
C ASP A 76 9.20 -7.97 -17.74
N ARG A 77 10.26 -7.48 -18.32
CA ARG A 77 10.49 -7.59 -19.76
C ARG A 77 10.99 -8.98 -20.13
N ARG A 78 10.53 -9.46 -21.29
CA ARG A 78 10.95 -10.76 -21.86
C ARG A 78 11.97 -10.62 -22.99
N ASP A 79 12.10 -9.40 -23.51
CA ASP A 79 12.88 -9.04 -24.68
C ASP A 79 14.27 -8.47 -24.34
N GLU A 80 14.57 -8.32 -23.06
CA GLU A 80 15.86 -7.86 -22.57
C GLU A 80 16.68 -8.99 -21.96
N SER A 81 17.99 -8.97 -22.21
CA SER A 81 18.93 -9.89 -21.60
C SER A 81 19.36 -9.38 -20.22
N GLY A 82 19.64 -10.31 -19.30
CA GLY A 82 20.08 -10.02 -17.95
C GLY A 82 18.96 -10.07 -16.92
N ASN A 83 19.26 -9.61 -15.71
CA ASN A 83 18.29 -9.56 -14.61
C ASN A 83 17.43 -8.32 -14.71
N GLN A 84 16.23 -8.46 -15.25
CA GLN A 84 15.26 -7.38 -15.49
C GLN A 84 14.02 -7.51 -14.59
N SER A 85 14.19 -7.95 -13.34
CA SER A 85 13.11 -8.16 -12.39
C SER A 85 12.75 -6.86 -11.65
N PHE A 86 12.39 -5.81 -12.41
CA PHE A 86 11.92 -4.53 -11.88
C PHE A 86 10.40 -4.46 -11.72
N GLY A 87 9.66 -5.39 -12.34
CA GLY A 87 8.21 -5.31 -12.48
C GLY A 87 7.46 -5.38 -11.16
N PHE A 88 6.34 -4.66 -11.07
CA PHE A 88 5.29 -4.92 -10.08
C PHE A 88 4.68 -6.31 -10.29
N TYR A 89 4.72 -6.80 -11.53
CA TYR A 89 4.32 -8.14 -11.92
C TYR A 89 5.50 -8.87 -12.53
N ASP A 90 5.61 -10.16 -12.25
CA ASP A 90 6.59 -11.00 -12.89
C ASP A 90 6.27 -11.23 -14.39
N LYS A 91 7.14 -11.94 -15.09
CA LYS A 91 6.95 -12.27 -16.52
C LYS A 91 5.73 -13.16 -16.81
N PHE A 92 5.08 -13.70 -15.80
CA PHE A 92 3.86 -14.51 -15.89
C PHE A 92 2.62 -13.72 -15.42
N TYR A 93 2.78 -12.42 -15.12
CA TYR A 93 1.76 -11.51 -14.61
C TYR A 93 1.27 -11.84 -13.20
N ASN A 94 2.08 -12.55 -12.39
CA ASN A 94 1.81 -12.67 -10.97
C ASN A 94 2.22 -11.37 -10.26
N PRO A 95 1.36 -10.80 -9.40
CA PRO A 95 1.69 -9.61 -8.63
C PRO A 95 2.80 -9.92 -7.62
N ARG A 96 3.73 -9.00 -7.45
CA ARG A 96 4.76 -9.04 -6.44
C ARG A 96 4.38 -8.26 -5.19
N GLN A 97 5.18 -8.40 -4.14
CA GLN A 97 5.01 -7.63 -2.90
C GLN A 97 4.96 -6.11 -3.19
N SER A 98 5.74 -5.63 -4.15
CA SER A 98 5.73 -4.23 -4.57
C SER A 98 4.35 -3.76 -5.07
N ALA A 99 3.62 -4.61 -5.82
CA ALA A 99 2.26 -4.31 -6.26
C ALA A 99 1.27 -4.24 -5.07
N HIS A 100 1.37 -5.21 -4.15
CA HIS A 100 0.51 -5.26 -2.98
C HIS A 100 0.75 -4.08 -2.03
N TYR A 101 2.01 -3.78 -1.73
CA TYR A 101 2.37 -2.71 -0.80
C TYR A 101 1.99 -1.33 -1.34
N LEU A 102 2.25 -1.07 -2.62
CA LEU A 102 1.87 0.20 -3.23
C LEU A 102 0.34 0.33 -3.35
N HIS A 103 -0.36 -0.75 -3.68
CA HIS A 103 -1.83 -0.79 -3.66
C HIS A 103 -2.39 -0.43 -2.28
N ASN A 104 -1.85 -1.05 -1.22
CA ASN A 104 -2.28 -0.78 0.14
C ASN A 104 -2.00 0.68 0.52
N LEU A 105 -0.77 1.18 0.28
CA LEU A 105 -0.39 2.56 0.54
C LEU A 105 -1.34 3.55 -0.14
N THR A 106 -1.56 3.38 -1.44
CA THR A 106 -2.42 4.28 -2.22
C THR A 106 -3.89 4.15 -1.87
N THR A 107 -4.35 2.98 -1.39
CA THR A 107 -5.71 2.78 -0.93
C THR A 107 -5.97 3.49 0.40
N ILE A 108 -5.03 3.39 1.35
CA ILE A 108 -5.13 4.07 2.65
C ILE A 108 -5.10 5.59 2.45
N LEU A 109 -4.16 6.10 1.64
CA LEU A 109 -3.98 7.52 1.39
C LEU A 109 -4.93 8.09 0.33
N LYS A 110 -5.86 7.29 -0.19
CA LYS A 110 -6.77 7.73 -1.25
C LYS A 110 -7.58 8.95 -0.82
N ASP A 111 -7.56 9.95 -1.68
CA ASP A 111 -8.46 11.10 -1.64
C ASP A 111 -8.99 11.37 -3.05
N ASP A 112 -10.17 11.96 -3.19
CA ASP A 112 -10.85 12.18 -4.46
C ASP A 112 -11.08 13.66 -4.79
N LYS A 113 -10.65 14.55 -3.89
CA LYS A 113 -10.81 16.01 -4.05
C LYS A 113 -9.63 16.75 -3.45
N ASP A 114 -9.33 17.87 -4.07
CA ASP A 114 -8.37 18.83 -3.52
C ASP A 114 -9.01 19.62 -2.36
N ILE A 115 -8.15 20.13 -1.48
CA ILE A 115 -8.53 20.98 -0.35
C ILE A 115 -8.09 22.40 -0.69
N ASP A 116 -9.05 23.33 -0.74
CA ASP A 116 -8.75 24.73 -1.01
C ASP A 116 -8.03 25.40 0.17
N GLU A 117 -8.45 25.08 1.40
CA GLU A 117 -7.87 25.61 2.64
C GLU A 117 -7.49 24.45 3.57
N PRO A 118 -6.24 23.94 3.50
CA PRO A 118 -5.79 22.89 4.40
C PRO A 118 -5.74 23.38 5.85
N GLY A 119 -6.12 22.50 6.77
CA GLY A 119 -6.00 22.73 8.21
C GLY A 119 -4.57 22.55 8.71
N GLU A 120 -4.40 22.65 10.02
CA GLU A 120 -3.11 22.47 10.68
C GLU A 120 -3.18 21.33 11.71
N LEU A 121 -2.17 20.47 11.72
CA LEU A 121 -1.92 19.48 12.75
C LEU A 121 -0.57 19.77 13.39
N THR A 122 -0.57 20.08 14.68
CA THR A 122 0.66 20.30 15.45
C THR A 122 1.14 18.97 16.05
N TYR A 123 2.31 18.53 15.62
CA TYR A 123 2.95 17.32 16.15
C TYR A 123 4.46 17.49 16.32
N SER A 124 5.06 16.60 17.08
CA SER A 124 6.51 16.51 17.27
C SER A 124 6.97 15.07 17.18
N ILE A 125 8.18 14.84 16.68
CA ILE A 125 8.80 13.50 16.65
C ILE A 125 10.09 13.56 17.44
N THR A 126 10.13 12.88 18.58
CA THR A 126 11.33 12.70 19.39
C THR A 126 11.98 11.34 19.15
N GLY A 127 13.30 11.21 19.37
CA GLY A 127 14.05 10.00 19.02
C GLY A 127 14.35 9.85 17.52
N ARG A 128 14.01 10.87 16.73
CA ARG A 128 14.23 10.89 15.28
C ARG A 128 15.72 10.83 14.95
N THR A 129 16.07 9.91 14.06
CA THR A 129 17.41 9.80 13.45
C THR A 129 17.38 10.30 11.99
N ILE A 130 18.54 10.34 11.34
CA ILE A 130 18.64 10.73 9.93
C ILE A 130 17.90 9.76 8.98
N THR A 131 17.63 8.55 9.43
CA THR A 131 16.93 7.50 8.66
C THR A 131 15.43 7.52 8.84
N VAL A 132 14.89 8.41 9.68
CA VAL A 132 13.44 8.55 9.91
C VAL A 132 12.93 9.80 9.20
N HIS A 133 11.92 9.62 8.38
CA HIS A 133 11.27 10.64 7.58
C HIS A 133 9.79 10.72 7.91
N ASP A 134 9.18 11.88 7.64
CA ASP A 134 7.76 12.11 7.82
C ASP A 134 7.18 12.95 6.68
N LEU A 135 5.89 12.76 6.46
CA LEU A 135 5.07 13.52 5.52
C LEU A 135 3.67 13.65 6.11
N LEU A 136 3.23 14.89 6.29
CA LEU A 136 1.85 15.18 6.71
C LEU A 136 0.99 15.44 5.47
N LEU A 137 -0.12 14.73 5.38
CA LEU A 137 -1.16 14.89 4.37
C LEU A 137 -2.48 15.19 5.07
N GLN A 138 -3.41 15.81 4.36
CA GLN A 138 -4.79 15.98 4.80
C GLN A 138 -5.74 15.55 3.69
N LYS A 139 -6.75 14.77 4.04
CA LYS A 139 -7.85 14.39 3.14
C LYS A 139 -8.92 15.48 3.11
N ASN A 140 -9.71 15.53 2.05
CA ASN A 140 -10.79 16.51 1.85
C ASN A 140 -11.87 16.47 2.93
N ASN A 141 -12.00 15.36 3.65
CA ASN A 141 -12.90 15.21 4.80
C ASN A 141 -12.33 15.81 6.11
N GLY A 142 -11.13 16.40 6.07
CA GLY A 142 -10.46 16.99 7.21
C GLY A 142 -9.51 16.04 7.97
N THR A 143 -9.54 14.75 7.67
CA THR A 143 -8.66 13.76 8.32
C THR A 143 -7.20 14.00 7.94
N PHE A 144 -6.31 13.95 8.92
CA PHE A 144 -4.86 14.01 8.71
C PHE A 144 -4.25 12.62 8.63
N GLU A 145 -3.31 12.46 7.71
CA GLU A 145 -2.50 11.27 7.52
C GLU A 145 -1.02 11.62 7.74
N LEU A 146 -0.50 11.29 8.91
CA LEU A 146 0.93 11.45 9.19
C LEU A 146 1.65 10.17 8.81
N VAL A 147 2.34 10.20 7.68
CA VAL A 147 3.13 9.08 7.17
C VAL A 147 4.55 9.18 7.74
N ILE A 148 5.02 8.12 8.41
CA ILE A 148 6.38 8.05 8.96
C ILE A 148 7.04 6.78 8.43
N TRP A 149 8.24 6.90 7.84
CA TRP A 149 8.98 5.76 7.33
C TRP A 149 10.46 5.81 7.68
N GLY A 150 11.10 4.66 7.65
CA GLY A 150 12.52 4.49 7.92
C GLY A 150 13.27 3.83 6.78
N GLU A 151 14.61 3.86 6.88
CA GLU A 151 15.53 3.31 5.88
C GLU A 151 16.47 2.24 6.47
N LYS A 152 15.97 1.44 7.42
CA LYS A 152 16.74 0.36 8.08
C LYS A 152 16.69 -0.95 7.27
N TYR A 153 17.09 -0.91 6.00
CA TYR A 153 17.02 -2.07 5.10
C TYR A 153 17.98 -3.21 5.46
N GLU A 154 18.99 -2.94 6.27
CA GLU A 154 19.92 -3.95 6.79
C GLU A 154 19.48 -4.52 8.16
N GLY A 155 18.30 -4.10 8.63
CA GLY A 155 17.70 -4.51 9.89
C GLY A 155 17.81 -3.48 11.02
N GLY A 156 17.12 -3.76 12.13
CA GLY A 156 16.96 -2.85 13.26
C GLY A 156 15.83 -1.85 13.06
N SER A 157 15.66 -1.00 14.08
CA SER A 157 14.64 0.05 14.10
C SER A 157 15.14 1.28 14.87
N ASP A 158 14.51 2.42 14.61
CA ASP A 158 14.66 3.63 15.40
C ASP A 158 13.40 3.81 16.27
N ARG A 159 13.56 3.80 17.60
CA ARG A 159 12.46 4.07 18.51
C ARG A 159 12.16 5.56 18.52
N ILE A 160 10.94 5.92 18.15
CA ILE A 160 10.46 7.30 18.14
C ILE A 160 9.22 7.45 19.02
N THR A 161 8.97 8.68 19.45
CA THR A 161 7.69 9.08 20.02
C THR A 161 7.11 10.23 19.21
N VAL A 162 5.91 10.04 18.67
CA VAL A 162 5.11 11.09 18.05
C VAL A 162 4.23 11.70 19.13
N GLY A 163 4.40 12.99 19.42
CA GLY A 163 3.60 13.73 20.39
C GLY A 163 2.67 14.71 19.67
N PHE A 164 1.46 14.88 20.18
CA PHE A 164 0.46 15.83 19.69
C PHE A 164 0.25 16.95 20.71
N ASP A 165 -0.22 18.08 20.25
CA ASP A 165 -0.52 19.26 21.10
C ASP A 165 -1.82 19.11 21.91
N GLN A 166 -2.67 18.16 21.53
CA GLN A 166 -3.90 17.81 22.21
C GLN A 166 -4.10 16.29 22.30
N THR A 167 -5.12 15.88 23.02
CA THR A 167 -5.54 14.47 23.06
C THR A 167 -6.61 14.21 22.03
N TYR A 168 -6.43 13.19 21.22
CA TYR A 168 -7.40 12.70 20.24
C TYR A 168 -8.14 11.50 20.80
N ASP A 169 -9.46 11.47 20.61
CA ASP A 169 -10.32 10.41 21.15
C ASP A 169 -9.95 9.06 20.54
N GLU A 170 -9.69 9.03 19.23
CA GLU A 170 -9.28 7.84 18.50
C GLU A 170 -8.23 8.17 17.45
N VAL A 171 -7.23 7.32 17.31
CA VAL A 171 -6.17 7.40 16.28
C VAL A 171 -5.95 6.02 15.70
N TRP A 172 -5.95 5.93 14.38
CA TRP A 172 -5.70 4.69 13.67
C TRP A 172 -4.28 4.66 13.12
N VAL A 173 -3.62 3.51 13.24
CA VAL A 173 -2.26 3.32 12.73
C VAL A 173 -2.25 2.16 11.75
N TYR A 174 -1.90 2.46 10.51
CA TYR A 174 -1.84 1.48 9.43
C TYR A 174 -0.41 1.07 9.14
N ASN A 175 -0.26 -0.17 8.70
CA ASN A 175 0.97 -0.71 8.14
C ASN A 175 0.69 -1.25 6.73
N PRO A 176 1.06 -0.54 5.67
CA PRO A 176 0.76 -0.95 4.29
C PRO A 176 1.36 -2.29 3.87
N THR A 177 2.35 -2.80 4.60
CA THR A 177 2.89 -4.14 4.31
C THR A 177 1.95 -5.26 4.75
N LYS A 178 0.99 -4.97 5.65
CA LYS A 178 0.03 -5.94 6.19
C LYS A 178 -1.35 -5.85 5.54
N GLY A 179 -1.75 -4.68 5.06
CA GLY A 179 -3.06 -4.50 4.43
C GLY A 179 -3.54 -3.05 4.46
N THR A 180 -4.84 -2.88 4.29
CA THR A 180 -5.53 -1.58 4.26
C THR A 180 -6.39 -1.32 5.50
N THR A 181 -6.39 -2.24 6.47
CA THR A 181 -7.04 -2.08 7.77
C THR A 181 -6.03 -1.56 8.79
N PRO A 182 -6.46 -0.78 9.80
CA PRO A 182 -5.57 -0.35 10.87
C PRO A 182 -4.91 -1.53 11.57
N GLU A 183 -3.61 -1.47 11.78
CA GLU A 183 -2.89 -2.41 12.64
C GLU A 183 -3.14 -2.12 14.12
N MET A 184 -3.31 -0.84 14.46
CA MET A 184 -3.61 -0.40 15.81
C MET A 184 -4.74 0.64 15.78
N VAL A 185 -5.68 0.50 16.72
CA VAL A 185 -6.69 1.52 17.05
C VAL A 185 -6.44 1.95 18.49
N LEU A 186 -6.08 3.20 18.66
CA LEU A 186 -5.65 3.76 19.94
C LEU A 186 -6.66 4.80 20.41
N ASN A 187 -7.00 4.79 21.69
CA ASN A 187 -7.99 5.70 22.27
C ASN A 187 -7.34 6.66 23.27
N ASN A 188 -7.84 7.90 23.33
CA ASN A 188 -7.36 8.95 24.23
C ASN A 188 -5.85 9.21 24.05
N VAL A 189 -5.44 9.51 22.83
CA VAL A 189 -4.04 9.56 22.40
C VAL A 189 -3.51 10.98 22.38
N ASN A 190 -2.45 11.24 23.12
CA ASN A 190 -1.64 12.46 23.01
C ASN A 190 -0.20 12.15 22.57
N SER A 191 0.19 10.88 22.54
CA SER A 191 1.48 10.44 22.02
C SER A 191 1.45 8.98 21.61
N ILE A 192 2.28 8.61 20.62
CA ILE A 192 2.43 7.25 20.10
C ILE A 192 3.90 6.90 20.04
N GLU A 193 4.28 5.74 20.58
CA GLU A 193 5.62 5.18 20.42
C GLU A 193 5.62 4.18 19.27
N LEU A 194 6.58 4.31 18.35
CA LEU A 194 6.75 3.43 17.21
C LEU A 194 8.20 3.01 17.04
N ASP A 195 8.41 1.78 16.60
CA ASP A 195 9.70 1.28 16.14
C ASP A 195 9.76 1.35 14.62
N ILE A 196 10.41 2.39 14.10
CA ILE A 196 10.49 2.67 12.67
C ILE A 196 11.66 1.90 12.05
N SER A 197 11.37 0.99 11.14
CA SER A 197 12.36 0.14 10.48
C SER A 197 12.53 0.51 9.00
N ASN A 198 12.01 -0.31 8.10
CA ASN A 198 12.18 -0.20 6.65
C ASN A 198 10.87 -0.05 5.87
N HIS A 199 9.77 0.19 6.57
CA HIS A 199 8.44 0.39 5.98
C HIS A 199 7.73 1.59 6.61
N PRO A 200 6.74 2.18 5.91
CA PRO A 200 5.95 3.26 6.46
C PRO A 200 4.91 2.77 7.47
N TYR A 201 4.64 3.61 8.48
CA TYR A 201 3.38 3.65 9.21
C TYR A 201 2.60 4.88 8.78
N ILE A 202 1.29 4.78 8.74
CA ILE A 202 0.37 5.89 8.48
C ILE A 202 -0.46 6.06 9.73
N ILE A 203 -0.39 7.23 10.34
CA ILE A 203 -1.14 7.61 11.52
C ILE A 203 -2.29 8.49 11.04
N GLU A 204 -3.51 7.96 11.10
CA GLU A 204 -4.72 8.67 10.71
C GLU A 204 -5.35 9.33 11.94
N ILE A 205 -5.59 10.65 11.83
CA ILE A 205 -6.09 11.50 12.89
C ILE A 205 -7.25 12.34 12.34
N GLY A 206 -8.44 12.15 12.87
CA GLY A 206 -9.63 12.86 12.41
C GLY A 206 -10.90 12.28 13.00
N GLU A 207 -12.02 12.74 12.46
CA GLU A 207 -13.29 12.09 12.74
C GLU A 207 -13.39 10.83 11.90
N HIS A 208 -13.23 9.69 12.52
CA HIS A 208 -13.57 8.44 11.90
C HIS A 208 -15.09 8.36 11.83
N PRO A 209 -15.69 7.98 10.67
CA PRO A 209 -17.11 7.70 10.65
C PRO A 209 -17.37 6.69 11.78
N GLU A 210 -18.29 7.01 12.70
CA GLU A 210 -18.66 6.08 13.76
C GLU A 210 -18.87 4.75 13.06
N SER A 211 -17.96 3.80 13.34
CA SER A 211 -18.17 2.44 12.90
C SER A 211 -19.42 2.01 13.62
N SER A 212 -20.55 2.11 12.94
CA SER A 212 -21.76 1.52 13.42
C SER A 212 -21.36 0.07 13.73
N VAL A 213 -21.56 -0.36 14.97
CA VAL A 213 -21.21 -1.70 15.48
C VAL A 213 -21.83 -2.81 14.61
N GLU A 214 -22.72 -2.45 13.69
CA GLU A 214 -23.29 -3.32 12.66
C GLU A 214 -22.38 -3.56 11.46
N ASP A 215 -21.49 -2.61 11.07
CA ASP A 215 -20.57 -2.80 9.93
C ASP A 215 -19.28 -3.51 10.32
N MET A 216 -18.80 -3.40 11.56
CA MET A 216 -17.64 -4.16 12.06
C MET A 216 -17.88 -5.66 12.22
N LYS A 217 -19.11 -6.12 12.22
CA LYS A 217 -19.42 -7.56 12.33
C LYS A 217 -19.24 -8.34 11.03
N ASN A 218 -18.99 -7.67 9.90
CA ASN A 218 -18.85 -8.34 8.61
C ASN A 218 -17.46 -8.29 7.98
N ASP A 219 -16.49 -7.52 8.54
CA ASP A 219 -15.13 -7.40 7.98
C ASP A 219 -14.03 -8.05 8.84
N ASP A 220 -14.38 -8.69 9.96
CA ASP A 220 -13.42 -9.36 10.85
C ASP A 220 -12.78 -10.63 10.27
N PHE A 221 -13.18 -11.04 9.05
CA PHE A 221 -12.54 -12.13 8.33
C PHE A 221 -12.05 -11.63 6.98
N GLN A 222 -10.76 -11.29 6.90
CA GLN A 222 -10.17 -10.86 5.64
C GLN A 222 -10.03 -12.03 4.67
N ILE A 223 -11.10 -12.27 3.91
CA ILE A 223 -11.04 -13.18 2.78
C ILE A 223 -10.73 -12.37 1.53
N ARG A 224 -9.64 -12.71 0.87
CA ARG A 224 -9.21 -12.12 -0.39
C ARG A 224 -9.25 -13.17 -1.47
N ALA A 225 -9.82 -12.83 -2.62
CA ALA A 225 -9.82 -13.70 -3.79
C ALA A 225 -9.23 -12.93 -4.99
N PHE A 226 -8.16 -13.46 -5.56
CA PHE A 226 -7.44 -12.83 -6.67
C PHE A 226 -6.73 -13.88 -7.55
N PRO A 227 -6.32 -13.50 -8.78
CA PRO A 227 -6.59 -12.24 -9.44
C PRO A 227 -8.07 -12.09 -9.81
N ASN A 228 -8.54 -10.85 -9.93
CA ASN A 228 -9.86 -10.54 -10.48
C ASN A 228 -9.73 -9.30 -11.38
N PRO A 229 -9.80 -9.41 -12.71
CA PRO A 229 -10.19 -10.61 -13.50
C PRO A 229 -9.22 -11.79 -13.39
N VAL A 230 -9.77 -13.00 -13.45
CA VAL A 230 -9.02 -14.25 -13.41
C VAL A 230 -8.92 -14.87 -14.81
N ILE A 231 -7.71 -15.36 -15.16
CA ILE A 231 -7.49 -16.08 -16.42
C ILE A 231 -7.60 -17.60 -16.18
N ARG A 232 -6.93 -18.12 -15.18
CA ARG A 232 -6.86 -19.56 -14.91
C ARG A 232 -7.15 -19.92 -13.47
N ASN A 233 -6.35 -19.41 -12.54
CA ASN A 233 -6.39 -19.79 -11.15
C ASN A 233 -6.89 -18.62 -10.30
N LEU A 234 -7.95 -18.84 -9.54
CA LEU A 234 -8.44 -17.92 -8.51
C LEU A 234 -7.95 -18.39 -7.15
N THR A 235 -7.08 -17.64 -6.53
CA THR A 235 -6.57 -17.95 -5.19
C THR A 235 -7.36 -17.18 -4.14
N ILE A 236 -7.77 -17.89 -3.10
CA ILE A 236 -8.57 -17.38 -1.98
C ILE A 236 -7.71 -17.51 -0.73
N TYR A 237 -7.51 -16.40 -0.03
CA TYR A 237 -6.86 -16.33 1.28
C TYR A 237 -7.86 -15.98 2.35
N SER A 238 -7.71 -16.56 3.51
CA SER A 238 -8.52 -16.27 4.68
C SER A 238 -7.68 -16.29 5.96
N ASP A 239 -7.99 -15.43 6.90
CA ASP A 239 -7.34 -15.43 8.23
C ASP A 239 -7.80 -16.62 9.09
N THR A 240 -8.94 -17.21 8.75
CA THR A 240 -9.51 -18.41 9.39
C THR A 240 -9.60 -19.56 8.39
N GLU A 241 -9.81 -20.78 8.89
CA GLU A 241 -10.00 -21.94 8.05
C GLU A 241 -11.28 -21.82 7.20
N ILE A 242 -11.11 -22.07 5.90
CA ILE A 242 -12.21 -22.10 4.93
C ILE A 242 -12.83 -23.49 4.98
N GLY A 243 -14.11 -23.57 5.25
CA GLY A 243 -14.84 -24.84 5.21
C GLY A 243 -15.28 -25.23 3.80
N LYS A 244 -15.73 -24.26 3.01
CA LYS A 244 -16.25 -24.51 1.67
C LYS A 244 -16.13 -23.31 0.76
N VAL A 245 -15.77 -23.55 -0.51
CA VAL A 245 -15.77 -22.57 -1.59
C VAL A 245 -16.74 -22.99 -2.68
N SER A 246 -17.55 -22.06 -3.20
CA SER A 246 -18.47 -22.30 -4.31
C SER A 246 -18.46 -21.12 -5.28
N LEU A 247 -18.59 -21.41 -6.58
CA LEU A 247 -18.83 -20.42 -7.62
C LEU A 247 -20.20 -20.65 -8.23
N PHE A 248 -20.91 -19.56 -8.47
CA PHE A 248 -22.20 -19.54 -9.12
C PHE A 248 -22.13 -18.70 -10.39
N ASP A 249 -22.79 -19.12 -11.44
CA ASP A 249 -23.02 -18.29 -12.62
C ASP A 249 -24.05 -17.18 -12.33
N MET A 250 -24.24 -16.27 -13.27
CA MET A 250 -25.20 -15.16 -13.11
C MET A 250 -26.66 -15.60 -13.10
N MET A 251 -26.95 -16.87 -13.44
CA MET A 251 -28.28 -17.46 -13.33
C MET A 251 -28.50 -18.17 -11.97
N GLY A 252 -27.46 -18.20 -11.11
CA GLY A 252 -27.50 -18.82 -9.79
C GLY A 252 -27.16 -20.32 -9.78
N ASN A 253 -26.74 -20.90 -10.91
CA ASN A 253 -26.31 -22.29 -10.94
C ASN A 253 -24.92 -22.42 -10.30
N CYS A 254 -24.75 -23.41 -9.42
CA CYS A 254 -23.45 -23.73 -8.86
C CYS A 254 -22.59 -24.43 -9.92
N VAL A 255 -21.54 -23.73 -10.39
CA VAL A 255 -20.62 -24.24 -11.44
C VAL A 255 -19.34 -24.83 -10.86
N TYR A 256 -19.03 -24.53 -9.60
CA TYR A 256 -17.92 -25.11 -8.87
C TYR A 256 -18.25 -25.20 -7.37
N THR A 257 -17.78 -26.27 -6.71
CA THR A 257 -17.80 -26.37 -5.26
C THR A 257 -16.66 -27.26 -4.79
N GLY A 258 -15.97 -26.79 -3.72
CA GLY A 258 -14.87 -27.52 -3.07
C GLY A 258 -14.97 -27.41 -1.55
N ARG A 259 -14.71 -28.51 -0.84
CA ARG A 259 -14.45 -28.48 0.60
C ARG A 259 -13.00 -28.13 0.82
N VAL A 260 -12.76 -27.27 1.79
CA VAL A 260 -11.44 -26.75 2.14
C VAL A 260 -11.28 -26.91 3.64
N TYR A 261 -10.09 -27.19 4.10
CA TYR A 261 -9.71 -27.23 5.52
C TYR A 261 -8.36 -26.54 5.66
N ASP A 262 -8.25 -25.36 5.04
CA ASP A 262 -7.03 -24.57 4.99
C ASP A 262 -7.41 -23.08 4.92
N LYS A 263 -6.45 -22.22 5.19
CA LYS A 263 -6.57 -20.77 5.06
C LYS A 263 -6.33 -20.28 3.63
N VAL A 264 -5.79 -21.13 2.77
CA VAL A 264 -5.48 -20.82 1.36
C VAL A 264 -6.10 -21.87 0.45
N TYR A 265 -6.82 -21.43 -0.55
CA TYR A 265 -7.41 -22.32 -1.54
C TYR A 265 -7.34 -21.77 -2.94
N THR A 266 -7.01 -22.62 -3.91
CA THR A 266 -6.95 -22.22 -5.33
C THR A 266 -8.01 -22.98 -6.14
N VAL A 267 -8.85 -22.22 -6.82
CA VAL A 267 -9.85 -22.74 -7.75
C VAL A 267 -9.29 -22.67 -9.17
N ASP A 268 -9.21 -23.82 -9.84
CA ASP A 268 -8.91 -23.85 -11.28
C ASP A 268 -10.19 -23.48 -12.07
N MET A 269 -10.13 -22.34 -12.77
CA MET A 269 -11.21 -21.80 -13.58
C MET A 269 -11.00 -22.04 -15.09
N ASP A 270 -10.01 -22.82 -15.48
CA ASP A 270 -9.61 -23.02 -16.90
C ASP A 270 -10.77 -23.53 -17.76
N ASN A 271 -11.59 -24.40 -17.18
CA ASN A 271 -12.75 -25.01 -17.86
C ASN A 271 -14.05 -24.19 -17.75
N LEU A 272 -14.02 -23.03 -17.09
CA LEU A 272 -15.20 -22.17 -16.98
C LEU A 272 -15.19 -21.13 -18.12
N PRO A 273 -16.34 -20.86 -18.74
CA PRO A 273 -16.48 -19.84 -19.77
C PRO A 273 -16.06 -18.44 -19.25
N ALA A 274 -15.60 -17.58 -20.15
CA ALA A 274 -15.40 -16.17 -19.82
C ALA A 274 -16.76 -15.54 -19.41
N GLY A 275 -16.73 -14.76 -18.33
CA GLY A 275 -17.94 -14.16 -17.79
C GLY A 275 -17.85 -13.78 -16.32
N ALA A 276 -18.98 -13.35 -15.76
CA ALA A 276 -19.08 -13.00 -14.34
C ALA A 276 -19.59 -14.19 -13.52
N TYR A 277 -18.99 -14.36 -12.33
CA TYR A 277 -19.35 -15.40 -11.36
C TYR A 277 -19.51 -14.77 -9.98
N ILE A 278 -20.26 -15.42 -9.10
CA ILE A 278 -20.34 -15.08 -7.68
C ILE A 278 -19.57 -16.14 -6.90
N LEU A 279 -18.48 -15.73 -6.28
CA LEU A 279 -17.75 -16.52 -5.29
C LEU A 279 -18.53 -16.49 -3.96
N SER A 280 -18.69 -17.63 -3.32
CA SER A 280 -19.20 -17.77 -1.95
C SER A 280 -18.22 -18.61 -1.16
N VAL A 281 -17.78 -18.08 -0.01
CA VAL A 281 -16.88 -18.76 0.92
C VAL A 281 -17.62 -18.97 2.23
N LEU A 282 -17.58 -20.19 2.76
CA LEU A 282 -18.19 -20.58 4.03
C LEU A 282 -17.09 -20.99 5.02
N ASP A 283 -17.29 -20.73 6.30
CA ASP A 283 -16.48 -21.28 7.38
C ASP A 283 -16.74 -22.78 7.60
N GLU A 284 -16.03 -23.39 8.56
CA GLU A 284 -16.23 -24.79 8.93
C GLU A 284 -17.63 -25.08 9.50
N SER A 285 -18.26 -24.08 10.10
CA SER A 285 -19.61 -24.16 10.64
C SER A 285 -20.71 -24.02 9.59
N GLY A 286 -20.32 -23.67 8.33
CA GLY A 286 -21.23 -23.49 7.21
C GLY A 286 -21.83 -22.07 7.11
N ASN A 287 -21.34 -21.09 7.89
CA ASN A 287 -21.74 -19.71 7.77
C ASN A 287 -21.05 -19.06 6.56
N CYS A 288 -21.77 -18.21 5.84
CA CYS A 288 -21.20 -17.47 4.72
C CYS A 288 -20.35 -16.31 5.25
N ILE A 289 -19.04 -16.40 5.00
CA ILE A 289 -18.05 -15.42 5.47
C ILE A 289 -17.59 -14.47 4.37
N LYS A 290 -17.84 -14.80 3.08
CA LYS A 290 -17.57 -13.88 1.95
C LYS A 290 -18.45 -14.18 0.76
N LYS A 291 -18.96 -13.13 0.11
CA LYS A 291 -19.47 -13.17 -1.26
C LYS A 291 -18.77 -12.10 -2.09
N GLN A 292 -18.30 -12.49 -3.27
CA GLN A 292 -17.55 -11.57 -4.15
C GLN A 292 -17.84 -11.87 -5.61
N LYS A 293 -17.99 -10.82 -6.42
CA LYS A 293 -18.04 -10.95 -7.88
C LYS A 293 -16.64 -11.24 -8.42
N VAL A 294 -16.53 -12.26 -9.25
CA VAL A 294 -15.30 -12.67 -9.95
C VAL A 294 -15.54 -12.59 -11.45
N ILE A 295 -14.61 -12.00 -12.16
CA ILE A 295 -14.63 -11.89 -13.62
C ILE A 295 -13.64 -12.90 -14.20
N LYS A 296 -14.11 -13.84 -15.02
CA LYS A 296 -13.26 -14.75 -15.80
C LYS A 296 -13.03 -14.14 -17.18
N SER A 297 -11.77 -13.96 -17.53
CA SER A 297 -11.33 -13.49 -18.86
C SER A 297 -11.08 -14.64 -19.81
#